data_444a08feb067c549fb2d358f7ce306e1
#
_entry.id   444a08feb067c549fb2d358f7ce306e1
#
_cell.length_a   1.000
_cell.length_b   1.000
_cell.length_c   1.000
_cell.angle_alpha   90.00
_cell.angle_beta   90.00
_cell.angle_gamma   90.00
#
_symmetry.space_group_name_H-M   'P 1'
#
loop_
_entity.id
_entity.type
_entity.pdbx_description
1 polymer ?
#
loop_
_entity_poly.entity_id
_entity_poly.type
_entity_poly.pdbx_seq_one_letter_code
_entity_poly.pdbx_strand_id
1 'polypeptide(L)'
;MKKVRFSIADADFYFKEILVKNLLGDHKLQLRSSCNNGNELIRHIHLRQEDVFLIDLFMPIMSGIEAIKIIRNYDIQAPIIAYAATYQEDIAQILFAYPNVFYCQKRSNIIEAILSSMVFTPVNRYKEYLNEWKATSNIEDFLLPGVQKDSNEYVPTIVEIQIMRLCYEGLSNKEIGVQLNLSARTIDTYIKRLTDKLNLKSKIDLIRYCVENGYYNSSL
;
A
#
# COMPACT_ATOMS: atom_id res chain seq x y z
N MET A 1 -17.23 9.87 25.48
CA MET A 1 -16.90 8.69 24.66
C MET A 1 -15.40 8.70 24.38
N LYS A 2 -14.73 7.54 24.42
CA LYS A 2 -13.31 7.43 24.05
C LYS A 2 -13.18 7.62 22.54
N LYS A 3 -12.28 8.52 22.11
CA LYS A 3 -12.00 8.72 20.69
C LYS A 3 -11.11 7.62 20.14
N VAL A 4 -11.34 7.20 18.90
CA VAL A 4 -10.45 6.31 18.15
C VAL A 4 -9.31 7.15 17.56
N ARG A 5 -8.09 6.80 17.94
CA ARG A 5 -6.88 7.51 17.54
C ARG A 5 -6.28 6.83 16.33
N PHE A 6 -6.05 7.57 15.26
CA PHE A 6 -5.44 7.04 14.05
C PHE A 6 -4.16 7.77 13.68
N SER A 7 -3.25 7.03 13.08
CA SER A 7 -2.05 7.55 12.44
C SER A 7 -2.09 7.21 10.96
N ILE A 8 -1.68 8.15 10.11
CA ILE A 8 -1.65 7.97 8.65
C ILE A 8 -0.25 8.14 8.12
N ALA A 9 0.16 7.25 7.19
CA ALA A 9 1.35 7.39 6.40
C ALA A 9 1.00 7.29 4.92
N ASP A 10 1.26 8.35 4.18
CA ASP A 10 0.99 8.46 2.76
C ASP A 10 1.87 9.56 2.16
N ALA A 11 2.55 9.27 1.05
CA ALA A 11 3.40 10.24 0.37
C ALA A 11 2.60 11.24 -0.47
N ASP A 12 1.37 10.90 -0.85
CA ASP A 12 0.48 11.78 -1.59
C ASP A 12 -0.13 12.82 -0.65
N PHE A 13 0.43 14.03 -0.68
CA PHE A 13 0.02 15.14 0.17
C PHE A 13 -1.48 15.46 0.01
N TYR A 14 -1.97 15.56 -1.23
CA TYR A 14 -3.35 15.97 -1.49
C TYR A 14 -4.37 14.92 -1.05
N PHE A 15 -4.11 13.66 -1.37
CA PHE A 15 -4.96 12.56 -0.93
C PHE A 15 -5.02 12.50 0.61
N LYS A 16 -3.87 12.58 1.26
CA LYS A 16 -3.76 12.54 2.72
C LYS A 16 -4.51 13.70 3.37
N GLU A 17 -4.36 14.93 2.88
CA GLU A 17 -5.07 16.10 3.41
C GLU A 17 -6.60 15.96 3.27
N ILE A 18 -7.08 15.51 2.11
CA ILE A 18 -8.52 15.29 1.88
C ILE A 18 -9.04 14.21 2.81
N LEU A 19 -8.35 13.06 2.90
CA LEU A 19 -8.76 11.95 3.75
C LEU A 19 -8.78 12.35 5.23
N VAL A 20 -7.73 13.00 5.71
CA VAL A 20 -7.66 13.47 7.11
C VAL A 20 -8.77 14.49 7.40
N LYS A 21 -9.02 15.43 6.50
CA LYS A 21 -10.10 16.41 6.64
C LYS A 21 -11.46 15.74 6.78
N ASN A 22 -11.74 14.76 5.91
CA ASN A 22 -12.99 14.02 5.96
C ASN A 22 -13.13 13.22 7.26
N LEU A 23 -12.08 12.52 7.67
CA LEU A 23 -12.06 11.73 8.91
C LEU A 23 -12.25 12.61 10.17
N LEU A 24 -11.64 13.78 10.22
CA LEU A 24 -11.79 14.72 11.34
C LEU A 24 -13.18 15.39 11.40
N GLY A 25 -13.99 15.24 10.36
CA GLY A 25 -15.42 15.58 10.40
C GLY A 25 -16.20 14.71 11.41
N ASP A 26 -15.75 13.50 11.72
CA ASP A 26 -16.30 12.68 12.82
C ASP A 26 -15.58 12.99 14.14
N HIS A 27 -16.32 13.57 15.08
CA HIS A 27 -15.81 13.91 16.42
C HIS A 27 -15.33 12.71 17.25
N LYS A 28 -15.62 11.49 16.82
CA LYS A 28 -15.14 10.23 17.44
C LYS A 28 -13.73 9.87 17.03
N LEU A 29 -13.19 10.49 15.96
CA LEU A 29 -11.86 10.25 15.46
C LEU A 29 -10.87 11.30 15.97
N GLN A 30 -9.61 10.90 16.13
CA GLN A 30 -8.51 11.78 16.52
C GLN A 30 -7.24 11.41 15.77
N LEU A 31 -6.70 12.34 15.00
CA LEU A 31 -5.40 12.19 14.36
C LEU A 31 -4.29 12.23 15.42
N ARG A 32 -3.36 11.26 15.32
CA ARG A 32 -2.15 11.21 16.16
C ARG A 32 -0.92 11.65 15.40
N SER A 33 -0.70 11.10 14.20
CA SER A 33 0.39 11.49 13.34
C SER A 33 -0.01 11.45 11.87
N SER A 34 0.59 12.36 11.09
CA SER A 34 0.47 12.40 9.63
C SER A 34 1.88 12.36 9.06
N CYS A 35 2.23 11.25 8.42
CA CYS A 35 3.58 10.92 7.96
C CYS A 35 3.63 10.85 6.44
N ASN A 36 4.82 11.06 5.85
CA ASN A 36 5.03 11.00 4.40
C ASN A 36 5.70 9.70 3.95
N ASN A 37 6.12 8.86 4.89
CA ASN A 37 6.75 7.57 4.62
C ASN A 37 6.70 6.67 5.86
N GLY A 38 7.04 5.38 5.67
CA GLY A 38 7.05 4.40 6.75
C GLY A 38 8.04 4.71 7.87
N ASN A 39 9.19 5.32 7.56
CA ASN A 39 10.20 5.66 8.57
C ASN A 39 9.70 6.73 9.55
N GLU A 40 9.02 7.76 9.03
CA GLU A 40 8.36 8.76 9.88
C GLU A 40 7.31 8.10 10.77
N LEU A 41 6.47 7.22 10.20
CA LEU A 41 5.45 6.50 10.96
C LEU A 41 6.06 5.70 12.10
N ILE A 42 7.11 4.90 11.84
CA ILE A 42 7.77 4.08 12.85
C ILE A 42 8.37 4.91 13.99
N ARG A 43 8.90 6.09 13.71
CA ARG A 43 9.40 7.01 14.75
C ARG A 43 8.30 7.48 15.72
N HIS A 44 7.06 7.61 15.23
CA HIS A 44 5.94 8.05 16.04
C HIS A 44 5.26 6.91 16.84
N ILE A 45 5.44 5.66 16.42
CA ILE A 45 4.84 4.47 17.05
C ILE A 45 5.36 4.21 18.48
N HIS A 46 6.50 4.76 18.87
CA HIS A 46 7.09 4.52 20.20
C HIS A 46 6.17 4.82 21.38
N LEU A 47 5.06 5.48 21.13
CA LEU A 47 4.10 5.84 22.18
C LEU A 47 2.95 4.82 22.35
N ARG A 48 2.84 3.78 21.50
CA ARG A 48 1.79 2.72 21.56
C ARG A 48 0.38 3.26 21.86
N GLN A 49 0.01 4.37 21.22
CA GLN A 49 -1.23 5.08 21.53
C GLN A 49 -2.24 5.08 20.38
N GLU A 50 -1.88 4.50 19.25
CA GLU A 50 -2.74 4.38 18.08
C GLU A 50 -3.74 3.25 18.29
N ASP A 51 -4.99 3.52 17.92
CA ASP A 51 -6.06 2.53 17.88
C ASP A 51 -6.21 1.94 16.45
N VAL A 52 -5.70 2.63 15.41
CA VAL A 52 -5.67 2.18 14.01
C VAL A 52 -4.59 2.90 13.20
N PHE A 53 -4.03 2.21 12.20
CA PHE A 53 -3.09 2.77 11.23
C PHE A 53 -3.70 2.78 9.82
N LEU A 54 -3.49 3.88 9.09
CA LEU A 54 -3.79 4.04 7.68
C LEU A 54 -2.46 4.12 6.92
N ILE A 55 -2.17 3.16 6.04
CA ILE A 55 -0.82 3.03 5.46
C ILE A 55 -0.91 2.85 3.94
N ASP A 56 -0.37 3.81 3.20
CA ASP A 56 -0.07 3.62 1.78
C ASP A 56 1.07 2.61 1.63
N LEU A 57 0.89 1.63 0.77
CA LEU A 57 1.91 0.60 0.53
C LEU A 57 3.10 1.13 -0.25
N PHE A 58 2.90 2.16 -1.06
CA PHE A 58 3.90 2.73 -1.96
C PHE A 58 4.36 4.09 -1.49
N MET A 59 5.36 4.09 -0.62
CA MET A 59 5.95 5.32 -0.10
C MET A 59 7.47 5.32 -0.35
N PRO A 60 8.10 6.50 -0.51
CA PRO A 60 9.54 6.62 -0.58
C PRO A 60 10.19 6.29 0.77
N ILE A 61 11.50 6.06 0.77
CA ILE A 61 12.37 5.83 1.94
C ILE A 61 12.08 4.49 2.61
N MET A 62 10.84 4.26 3.06
CA MET A 62 10.36 3.01 3.64
C MET A 62 8.95 2.76 3.16
N SER A 63 8.74 1.62 2.51
CA SER A 63 7.43 1.19 1.99
C SER A 63 6.44 0.87 3.12
N GLY A 64 5.14 0.89 2.79
CA GLY A 64 4.10 0.50 3.75
C GLY A 64 4.23 -0.96 4.20
N ILE A 65 4.67 -1.86 3.31
CA ILE A 65 4.88 -3.27 3.68
C ILE A 65 5.99 -3.42 4.73
N GLU A 66 7.10 -2.69 4.57
CA GLU A 66 8.19 -2.70 5.56
C GLU A 66 7.72 -2.11 6.89
N ALA A 67 6.97 -1.01 6.85
CA ALA A 67 6.38 -0.42 8.04
C ALA A 67 5.45 -1.40 8.77
N ILE A 68 4.57 -2.11 8.04
CA ILE A 68 3.67 -3.13 8.59
C ILE A 68 4.46 -4.25 9.27
N LYS A 69 5.51 -4.75 8.63
CA LYS A 69 6.40 -5.77 9.23
C LYS A 69 6.97 -5.30 10.56
N ILE A 70 7.49 -4.07 10.60
CA ILE A 70 8.08 -3.50 11.82
C ILE A 70 7.02 -3.32 12.90
N ILE A 71 5.83 -2.79 12.57
CA ILE A 71 4.72 -2.64 13.50
C ILE A 71 4.36 -3.99 14.13
N ARG A 72 4.29 -5.05 13.35
CA ARG A 72 3.97 -6.40 13.86
C ARG A 72 5.10 -7.02 14.68
N ASN A 73 6.36 -6.71 14.35
CA ASN A 73 7.52 -7.15 15.16
C ASN A 73 7.55 -6.49 16.55
N TYR A 74 6.95 -5.32 16.72
CA TYR A 74 6.77 -4.70 18.05
C TYR A 74 5.55 -5.22 18.82
N ASP A 75 4.91 -6.30 18.34
CA ASP A 75 3.69 -6.88 18.91
C ASP A 75 2.53 -5.87 19.05
N ILE A 76 2.47 -4.91 18.14
CA ILE A 76 1.38 -3.94 18.08
C ILE A 76 0.24 -4.56 17.29
N GLN A 77 -0.86 -4.87 17.96
CA GLN A 77 -2.02 -5.55 17.39
C GLN A 77 -3.10 -4.59 16.84
N ALA A 78 -2.86 -3.29 16.89
CA ALA A 78 -3.78 -2.31 16.33
C ALA A 78 -4.10 -2.62 14.86
N PRO A 79 -5.37 -2.50 14.43
CA PRO A 79 -5.75 -2.68 13.04
C PRO A 79 -4.94 -1.78 12.10
N ILE A 80 -4.61 -2.31 10.94
CA ILE A 80 -3.96 -1.56 9.86
C ILE A 80 -4.87 -1.60 8.64
N ILE A 81 -5.22 -0.45 8.10
CA ILE A 81 -5.84 -0.28 6.80
C ILE A 81 -4.71 0.06 5.84
N ALA A 82 -4.25 -0.93 5.10
CA ALA A 82 -3.27 -0.78 4.05
C ALA A 82 -3.98 -0.48 2.72
N TYR A 83 -3.46 0.42 1.92
CA TYR A 83 -4.06 0.74 0.63
C TYR A 83 -3.00 1.04 -0.43
N ALA A 84 -3.42 0.88 -1.70
CA ALA A 84 -2.61 1.20 -2.87
C ALA A 84 -3.50 1.73 -4.00
N ALA A 85 -2.92 2.47 -4.94
CA ALA A 85 -3.64 3.01 -6.08
C ALA A 85 -4.38 1.91 -6.87
N THR A 86 -3.72 0.76 -7.03
CA THR A 86 -4.29 -0.44 -7.68
C THR A 86 -4.26 -1.61 -6.71
N TYR A 87 -5.36 -2.36 -6.62
CA TYR A 87 -5.41 -3.61 -5.84
C TYR A 87 -4.59 -4.68 -6.57
N GLN A 88 -3.74 -5.40 -5.83
CA GLN A 88 -2.89 -6.47 -6.35
C GLN A 88 -3.05 -7.70 -5.46
N GLU A 89 -3.37 -8.84 -6.07
CA GLU A 89 -3.66 -10.09 -5.36
C GLU A 89 -2.42 -10.68 -4.66
N ASP A 90 -1.25 -10.57 -5.28
CA ASP A 90 0.02 -11.02 -4.70
C ASP A 90 0.39 -10.24 -3.43
N ILE A 91 0.10 -8.93 -3.42
CA ILE A 91 0.25 -8.10 -2.23
C ILE A 91 -0.76 -8.50 -1.16
N ALA A 92 -2.00 -8.74 -1.55
CA ALA A 92 -3.03 -9.21 -0.63
C ALA A 92 -2.59 -10.49 0.08
N GLN A 93 -2.02 -11.46 -0.64
CA GLN A 93 -1.49 -12.71 -0.07
C GLN A 93 -0.37 -12.45 0.95
N ILE A 94 0.56 -11.51 0.65
CA ILE A 94 1.62 -11.13 1.60
C ILE A 94 1.02 -10.49 2.86
N LEU A 95 0.05 -9.60 2.70
CA LEU A 95 -0.56 -8.86 3.80
C LEU A 95 -1.46 -9.75 4.67
N PHE A 96 -2.10 -10.77 4.10
CA PHE A 96 -2.92 -11.74 4.85
C PHE A 96 -2.10 -12.60 5.82
N ALA A 97 -0.78 -12.67 5.66
CA ALA A 97 0.11 -13.30 6.63
C ALA A 97 0.20 -12.52 7.96
N TYR A 98 -0.18 -11.24 7.95
CA TYR A 98 -0.15 -10.39 9.14
C TYR A 98 -1.53 -10.27 9.79
N PRO A 99 -1.66 -10.45 11.10
CA PRO A 99 -2.94 -10.31 11.78
C PRO A 99 -3.45 -8.86 11.74
N ASN A 100 -4.78 -8.71 11.65
CA ASN A 100 -5.46 -7.42 11.69
C ASN A 100 -4.99 -6.41 10.63
N VAL A 101 -4.61 -6.88 9.42
CA VAL A 101 -4.30 -6.04 8.28
C VAL A 101 -5.44 -6.14 7.26
N PHE A 102 -5.94 -4.98 6.85
CA PHE A 102 -6.97 -4.81 5.81
C PHE A 102 -6.28 -4.21 4.60
N TYR A 103 -6.56 -4.73 3.44
CA TYR A 103 -6.00 -4.18 2.21
C TYR A 103 -7.12 -3.78 1.25
N CYS A 104 -7.06 -2.55 0.78
CA CYS A 104 -8.06 -2.00 -0.16
C CYS A 104 -7.41 -1.09 -1.20
N GLN A 105 -8.20 -0.71 -2.21
CA GLN A 105 -7.79 0.31 -3.16
C GLN A 105 -7.77 1.69 -2.49
N LYS A 106 -6.82 2.56 -2.90
CA LYS A 106 -6.65 3.94 -2.42
C LYS A 106 -7.82 4.82 -2.85
N ARG A 107 -8.91 4.77 -2.07
CA ARG A 107 -10.10 5.60 -2.25
C ARG A 107 -10.58 6.08 -0.89
N SER A 108 -10.79 7.40 -0.75
CA SER A 108 -11.18 8.00 0.53
C SER A 108 -12.47 7.39 1.08
N ASN A 109 -13.50 7.24 0.25
CA ASN A 109 -14.78 6.68 0.64
C ASN A 109 -14.69 5.22 1.16
N ILE A 110 -13.80 4.40 0.58
CA ILE A 110 -13.58 3.02 1.05
C ILE A 110 -12.88 3.04 2.40
N ILE A 111 -11.80 3.81 2.53
CA ILE A 111 -11.02 3.93 3.77
C ILE A 111 -11.89 4.49 4.89
N GLU A 112 -12.68 5.53 4.59
CA GLU A 112 -13.63 6.13 5.53
C GLU A 112 -14.69 5.12 5.98
N ALA A 113 -15.25 4.31 5.06
CA ALA A 113 -16.24 3.29 5.39
C ALA A 113 -15.65 2.20 6.30
N ILE A 114 -14.44 1.70 6.00
CA ILE A 114 -13.74 0.71 6.82
C ILE A 114 -13.47 1.29 8.22
N LEU A 115 -12.92 2.49 8.30
CA LEU A 115 -12.59 3.12 9.57
C LEU A 115 -13.85 3.41 10.41
N SER A 116 -14.91 3.91 9.78
CA SER A 116 -16.19 4.17 10.46
C SER A 116 -16.78 2.88 11.03
N SER A 117 -16.71 1.78 10.29
CA SER A 117 -17.18 0.47 10.78
C SER A 117 -16.38 0.01 12.02
N MET A 118 -15.07 0.28 12.06
CA MET A 118 -14.20 -0.04 13.19
C MET A 118 -14.55 0.77 14.46
N VAL A 119 -15.01 2.01 14.30
CA VAL A 119 -15.44 2.88 15.42
C VAL A 119 -16.66 2.31 16.14
N PHE A 120 -17.54 1.62 15.44
CA PHE A 120 -18.79 1.06 15.97
C PHE A 120 -18.69 -0.39 16.42
N THR A 121 -17.59 -1.08 16.10
CA THR A 121 -17.42 -2.50 16.40
C THR A 121 -16.42 -2.69 17.54
N PRO A 122 -16.78 -3.42 18.63
CA PRO A 122 -15.82 -3.76 19.68
C PRO A 122 -14.61 -4.51 19.11
N VAL A 123 -13.42 -4.20 19.60
CA VAL A 123 -12.12 -4.77 19.11
C VAL A 123 -12.14 -6.30 18.98
N ASN A 124 -12.90 -6.99 19.82
CA ASN A 124 -13.02 -8.45 19.82
C ASN A 124 -13.82 -9.02 18.64
N ARG A 125 -14.56 -8.19 17.89
CA ARG A 125 -15.39 -8.61 16.74
C ARG A 125 -14.76 -8.29 15.38
N TYR A 126 -13.57 -7.71 15.34
CA TYR A 126 -12.92 -7.38 14.05
C TYR A 126 -12.76 -8.58 13.12
N LYS A 127 -12.44 -9.76 13.67
CA LYS A 127 -12.29 -10.98 12.87
C LYS A 127 -13.62 -11.44 12.26
N GLU A 128 -14.70 -11.33 13.03
CA GLU A 128 -16.05 -11.69 12.56
C GLU A 128 -16.51 -10.70 11.48
N TYR A 129 -16.33 -9.41 11.74
CA TYR A 129 -16.65 -8.35 10.80
C TYR A 129 -15.84 -8.46 9.48
N LEU A 130 -14.55 -8.79 9.57
CA LEU A 130 -13.71 -9.09 8.41
C LEU A 130 -14.25 -10.23 7.57
N ASN A 131 -14.70 -11.30 8.23
CA ASN A 131 -15.23 -12.45 7.53
C ASN A 131 -16.60 -12.14 6.92
N GLU A 132 -17.44 -11.39 7.63
CA GLU A 132 -18.73 -10.90 7.10
C GLU A 132 -18.50 -9.92 5.94
N TRP A 133 -17.55 -9.01 6.07
CA TRP A 133 -17.22 -8.04 5.01
C TRP A 133 -16.61 -8.72 3.77
N LYS A 134 -15.73 -9.72 3.95
CA LYS A 134 -15.22 -10.56 2.86
C LYS A 134 -16.31 -11.37 2.18
N ALA A 135 -17.32 -11.81 2.94
CA ALA A 135 -18.44 -12.60 2.43
C ALA A 135 -19.53 -11.75 1.75
N THR A 136 -19.69 -10.49 2.18
CA THR A 136 -20.75 -9.58 1.67
C THR A 136 -20.23 -8.57 0.64
N SER A 137 -18.94 -8.25 0.67
CA SER A 137 -18.32 -7.43 -0.37
C SER A 137 -18.04 -8.33 -1.57
N ASN A 138 -18.86 -8.22 -2.59
CA ASN A 138 -18.42 -8.64 -3.92
C ASN A 138 -17.14 -7.87 -4.22
N ILE A 139 -16.00 -8.56 -4.25
CA ILE A 139 -14.69 -7.96 -4.61
C ILE A 139 -14.81 -7.26 -5.97
N GLU A 140 -15.75 -7.69 -6.81
CA GLU A 140 -16.08 -7.06 -8.09
C GLU A 140 -16.69 -5.65 -7.96
N ASP A 141 -17.39 -5.32 -6.88
CA ASP A 141 -17.94 -3.98 -6.65
C ASP A 141 -16.86 -2.94 -6.25
N PHE A 142 -15.70 -3.40 -5.82
CA PHE A 142 -14.52 -2.56 -5.54
C PHE A 142 -13.57 -2.46 -6.74
N LEU A 143 -13.74 -3.29 -7.76
CA LEU A 143 -13.16 -3.10 -9.07
C LEU A 143 -14.00 -2.04 -9.80
N LEU A 144 -13.36 -1.02 -10.31
CA LEU A 144 -13.96 0.11 -11.03
C LEU A 144 -15.14 -0.33 -11.91
N PRO A 145 -16.34 0.28 -11.79
CA PRO A 145 -17.33 0.13 -12.85
C PRO A 145 -16.73 0.76 -14.11
N GLY A 146 -16.42 -0.06 -15.11
CA GLY A 146 -15.89 0.37 -16.40
C GLY A 146 -14.52 -0.18 -16.81
N VAL A 147 -13.80 -0.86 -15.93
CA VAL A 147 -12.67 -1.69 -16.34
C VAL A 147 -13.19 -3.11 -16.59
N GLN A 148 -13.61 -3.38 -17.82
CA GLN A 148 -13.63 -4.75 -18.31
C GLN A 148 -12.18 -5.27 -18.14
N LYS A 149 -12.01 -6.29 -17.29
CA LYS A 149 -10.80 -7.09 -17.30
C LYS A 149 -10.70 -7.70 -18.69
N ASP A 150 -9.88 -7.12 -19.54
CA ASP A 150 -9.18 -7.93 -20.52
C ASP A 150 -8.31 -8.88 -19.70
N SER A 151 -8.72 -10.13 -19.65
CA SER A 151 -8.17 -11.20 -18.81
C SER A 151 -6.71 -11.59 -19.12
N ASN A 152 -5.93 -10.68 -19.73
CA ASN A 152 -4.57 -10.90 -20.18
C ASN A 152 -3.61 -9.72 -19.89
N GLU A 153 -4.03 -8.68 -19.19
CA GLU A 153 -3.13 -7.56 -18.90
C GLU A 153 -2.28 -7.86 -17.67
N TYR A 154 -0.98 -8.00 -17.89
CA TYR A 154 -0.01 -8.24 -16.84
C TYR A 154 0.19 -7.00 -15.99
N VAL A 155 -0.04 -7.11 -14.67
CA VAL A 155 0.21 -6.05 -13.70
C VAL A 155 1.55 -6.33 -13.01
N PRO A 156 2.54 -5.42 -13.13
CA PRO A 156 3.83 -5.59 -12.49
C PRO A 156 3.74 -5.60 -10.96
N THR A 157 4.53 -6.46 -10.32
CA THR A 157 4.69 -6.51 -8.86
C THR A 157 5.43 -5.30 -8.32
N ILE A 158 5.37 -5.06 -7.00
CA ILE A 158 6.08 -3.95 -6.33
C ILE A 158 7.59 -3.96 -6.64
N VAL A 159 8.21 -5.13 -6.55
CA VAL A 159 9.65 -5.27 -6.81
C VAL A 159 9.95 -4.94 -8.27
N GLU A 160 9.08 -5.36 -9.18
CA GLU A 160 9.19 -5.07 -10.60
C GLU A 160 9.02 -3.57 -10.88
N ILE A 161 8.06 -2.91 -10.22
CA ILE A 161 7.87 -1.45 -10.30
C ILE A 161 9.10 -0.72 -9.75
N GLN A 162 9.64 -1.15 -8.61
CA GLN A 162 10.87 -0.57 -8.04
C GLN A 162 12.06 -0.73 -8.99
N ILE A 163 12.22 -1.89 -9.61
CA ILE A 163 13.27 -2.12 -10.61
C ILE A 163 13.07 -1.19 -11.82
N MET A 164 11.84 -1.07 -12.35
CA MET A 164 11.55 -0.15 -13.46
C MET A 164 11.87 1.30 -13.12
N ARG A 165 11.53 1.73 -11.92
CA ARG A 165 11.84 3.07 -11.41
C ARG A 165 13.33 3.35 -11.35
N LEU A 166 14.08 2.45 -10.73
CA LEU A 166 15.53 2.59 -10.61
C LEU A 166 16.21 2.52 -12.00
N CYS A 167 15.62 1.78 -12.95
CA CYS A 167 16.04 1.84 -14.36
C CYS A 167 15.76 3.22 -14.98
N TYR A 168 14.60 3.82 -14.70
CA TYR A 168 14.26 5.16 -15.16
C TYR A 168 15.19 6.23 -14.56
N GLU A 169 15.57 6.10 -13.29
CA GLU A 169 16.57 6.95 -12.63
C GLU A 169 17.99 6.79 -13.18
N GLY A 170 18.18 5.87 -14.13
CA GLY A 170 19.45 5.66 -14.82
C GLY A 170 20.45 4.77 -14.10
N LEU A 171 20.03 4.05 -13.05
CA LEU A 171 20.92 3.17 -12.30
C LEU A 171 21.30 1.92 -13.11
N SER A 172 22.55 1.49 -12.94
CA SER A 172 23.01 0.20 -13.44
C SER A 172 22.41 -0.96 -12.65
N ASN A 173 22.35 -2.15 -13.24
CA ASN A 173 21.82 -3.34 -12.57
C ASN A 173 22.57 -3.70 -11.28
N LYS A 174 23.85 -3.31 -11.18
CA LYS A 174 24.65 -3.47 -9.97
C LYS A 174 24.20 -2.52 -8.85
N GLU A 175 23.94 -1.26 -9.19
CA GLU A 175 23.45 -0.24 -8.23
C GLU A 175 22.03 -0.55 -7.77
N ILE A 176 21.14 -0.98 -8.71
CA ILE A 176 19.79 -1.47 -8.39
C ILE A 176 19.88 -2.65 -7.42
N GLY A 177 20.78 -3.59 -7.69
CA GLY A 177 21.00 -4.75 -6.84
C GLY A 177 21.43 -4.34 -5.42
N VAL A 178 22.30 -3.36 -5.28
CA VAL A 178 22.71 -2.83 -3.97
C VAL A 178 21.51 -2.22 -3.22
N GLN A 179 20.69 -1.40 -3.90
CA GLN A 179 19.55 -0.75 -3.27
C GLN A 179 18.44 -1.74 -2.85
N LEU A 180 18.22 -2.79 -3.64
CA LEU A 180 17.18 -3.78 -3.37
C LEU A 180 17.69 -5.01 -2.59
N ASN A 181 18.96 -5.01 -2.20
CA ASN A 181 19.63 -6.14 -1.55
C ASN A 181 19.56 -7.45 -2.38
N LEU A 182 19.74 -7.31 -3.69
CA LEU A 182 19.72 -8.38 -4.69
C LEU A 182 21.03 -8.43 -5.49
N SER A 183 21.35 -9.57 -6.10
CA SER A 183 22.48 -9.64 -7.03
C SER A 183 22.17 -8.94 -8.35
N ALA A 184 23.20 -8.37 -9.03
CA ALA A 184 23.03 -7.81 -10.37
C ALA A 184 22.41 -8.82 -11.35
N ARG A 185 22.79 -10.11 -11.24
CA ARG A 185 22.23 -11.21 -12.03
C ARG A 185 20.74 -11.42 -11.74
N THR A 186 20.32 -11.24 -10.52
CA THR A 186 18.90 -11.30 -10.13
C THR A 186 18.12 -10.15 -10.79
N ILE A 187 18.69 -8.94 -10.78
CA ILE A 187 18.09 -7.78 -11.46
C ILE A 187 17.98 -8.00 -12.97
N ASP A 188 19.04 -8.54 -13.61
CA ASP A 188 18.98 -8.93 -15.04
C ASP A 188 17.82 -9.90 -15.31
N THR A 189 17.64 -10.89 -14.44
CA THR A 189 16.55 -11.86 -14.56
C THR A 189 15.18 -11.20 -14.44
N TYR A 190 15.01 -10.26 -13.50
CA TYR A 190 13.76 -9.51 -13.35
C TYR A 190 13.46 -8.67 -14.59
N ILE A 191 14.46 -7.90 -15.09
CA ILE A 191 14.29 -7.06 -16.27
C ILE A 191 13.90 -7.92 -17.48
N LYS A 192 14.58 -9.05 -17.69
CA LYS A 192 14.25 -9.98 -18.78
C LYS A 192 12.82 -10.51 -18.67
N ARG A 193 12.44 -11.00 -17.49
CA ARG A 193 11.07 -11.50 -17.26
C ARG A 193 10.01 -10.42 -17.49
N LEU A 194 10.27 -9.20 -17.05
CA LEU A 194 9.39 -8.05 -17.26
C LEU A 194 9.23 -7.72 -18.74
N THR A 195 10.35 -7.63 -19.47
CA THR A 195 10.28 -7.39 -20.93
C THR A 195 9.52 -8.48 -21.66
N ASP A 196 9.73 -9.75 -21.28
CA ASP A 196 9.02 -10.88 -21.86
C ASP A 196 7.51 -10.82 -21.56
N LYS A 197 7.12 -10.60 -20.30
CA LYS A 197 5.72 -10.53 -19.85
C LYS A 197 4.95 -9.35 -20.45
N LEU A 198 5.61 -8.20 -20.59
CA LEU A 198 5.03 -6.98 -21.17
C LEU A 198 5.17 -6.92 -22.69
N ASN A 199 5.72 -7.96 -23.30
CA ASN A 199 5.99 -8.03 -24.74
C ASN A 199 6.84 -6.84 -25.25
N LEU A 200 7.85 -6.43 -24.45
CA LEU A 200 8.77 -5.33 -24.75
C LEU A 200 10.07 -5.87 -25.35
N LYS A 201 10.73 -5.07 -26.15
CA LYS A 201 11.95 -5.50 -26.87
C LYS A 201 13.26 -5.15 -26.16
N SER A 202 13.22 -4.20 -25.23
CA SER A 202 14.42 -3.67 -24.61
C SER A 202 14.18 -3.06 -23.23
N LYS A 203 15.27 -2.83 -22.47
CA LYS A 203 15.25 -2.04 -21.21
C LYS A 203 14.72 -0.61 -21.45
N ILE A 204 14.96 -0.03 -22.63
CA ILE A 204 14.47 1.31 -22.98
C ILE A 204 12.95 1.29 -23.11
N ASP A 205 12.38 0.26 -23.71
CA ASP A 205 10.93 0.10 -23.81
C ASP A 205 10.31 -0.11 -22.42
N LEU A 206 11.01 -0.80 -21.52
CA LEU A 206 10.61 -0.97 -20.14
C LEU A 206 10.58 0.38 -19.40
N ILE A 207 11.57 1.24 -19.63
CA ILE A 207 11.58 2.61 -19.07
C ILE A 207 10.43 3.43 -19.64
N ARG A 208 10.16 3.34 -20.93
CA ARG A 208 9.02 4.01 -21.58
C ARG A 208 7.70 3.54 -20.97
N TYR A 209 7.51 2.23 -20.83
CA TYR A 209 6.35 1.65 -20.18
C TYR A 209 6.16 2.16 -18.73
N CYS A 210 7.28 2.27 -17.99
CA CYS A 210 7.27 2.85 -16.63
C CYS A 210 6.72 4.29 -16.62
N VAL A 211 7.10 5.11 -17.61
CA VAL A 211 6.65 6.50 -17.74
C VAL A 211 5.18 6.57 -18.17
N GLU A 212 4.79 5.81 -19.20
CA GLU A 212 3.43 5.81 -19.75
C GLU A 212 2.39 5.34 -18.71
N ASN A 213 2.77 4.44 -17.81
CA ASN A 213 1.90 3.94 -16.74
C ASN A 213 2.06 4.69 -15.40
N GLY A 214 2.83 5.78 -15.36
CA GLY A 214 2.98 6.60 -14.17
C GLY A 214 3.82 5.99 -13.05
N TYR A 215 4.50 4.86 -13.29
CA TYR A 215 5.31 4.17 -12.28
C TYR A 215 6.62 4.91 -11.92
N TYR A 216 7.00 5.96 -12.64
CA TYR A 216 8.21 6.77 -12.39
C TYR A 216 8.04 7.78 -11.26
N ASN A 217 6.81 8.19 -10.92
CA ASN A 217 6.56 9.17 -9.89
C ASN A 217 6.79 8.59 -8.50
N SER A 218 7.51 9.33 -7.65
CA SER A 218 7.68 9.01 -6.22
C SER A 218 6.36 9.12 -5.42
N SER A 219 5.28 9.48 -6.09
CA SER A 219 3.93 9.59 -5.53
C SER A 219 3.09 8.33 -5.78
N LEU A 220 3.70 7.23 -6.26
CA LEU A 220 3.07 5.92 -6.36
C LEU A 220 3.54 5.01 -5.25
#